data_93f0fd247ade0d0dc2f416fcea87e4e5
#
_entry.id   93f0fd247ade0d0dc2f416fcea87e4e5
#
_cell.length_a   1.000
_cell.length_b   1.000
_cell.length_c   1.000
_cell.angle_alpha   90.00
_cell.angle_beta   90.00
_cell.angle_gamma   90.00
#
_symmetry.space_group_name_H-M   'P 1'
#
loop_
_entity.id
_entity.type
_entity.pdbx_description
1 polymer ?
#
loop_
_entity_poly.entity_id
_entity_poly.type
_entity_poly.pdbx_seq_one_letter_code
_entity_poly.pdbx_strand_id
1 'polypeptide(L)'
;IGTILVFIVGYLDDKHKLSALNKIFLISFISIFLCILSKNLIISEFYILSLDTFFKLENFSLLFTILCVLCLVNALNLADGINGLATGLIFFWLFFITQIYENNLDLITNIILINLILIFFHNYRGDHFLGDSGSLMLSSFLAFLVIYLHNQNIDSPAQQNSSESLF
;
A
#
# COMPACT_ATOMS: atom_id res chain seq x y z
N ILE A 1 -9.58 0.27 -9.13
CA ILE A 1 -9.99 -1.09 -9.57
C ILE A 1 -9.32 -2.14 -8.66
N GLY A 2 -7.99 -2.12 -8.49
CA GLY A 2 -7.27 -3.15 -7.70
C GLY A 2 -7.75 -3.30 -6.27
N THR A 3 -7.93 -2.19 -5.56
CA THR A 3 -8.45 -2.16 -4.19
C THR A 3 -9.85 -2.78 -4.06
N ILE A 4 -10.69 -2.60 -5.09
CA ILE A 4 -12.03 -3.24 -5.14
C ILE A 4 -11.91 -4.75 -5.30
N LEU A 5 -10.98 -5.23 -6.13
CA LEU A 5 -10.74 -6.67 -6.28
C LEU A 5 -10.25 -7.30 -4.97
N VAL A 6 -9.34 -6.62 -4.27
CA VAL A 6 -8.86 -7.08 -2.95
C VAL A 6 -9.98 -7.02 -1.90
N PHE A 7 -10.85 -6.00 -1.93
CA PHE A 7 -12.06 -5.97 -1.10
C PHE A 7 -12.95 -7.19 -1.31
N ILE A 8 -13.16 -7.62 -2.56
CA ILE A 8 -13.94 -8.82 -2.86
C ILE A 8 -13.31 -10.07 -2.24
N VAL A 9 -11.97 -10.18 -2.29
CA VAL A 9 -11.25 -11.30 -1.63
C VAL A 9 -11.49 -11.28 -0.12
N GLY A 10 -11.37 -10.11 0.52
CA GLY A 10 -11.66 -9.97 1.95
C GLY A 10 -13.11 -10.29 2.30
N TYR A 11 -14.07 -9.83 1.49
CA TYR A 11 -15.49 -10.15 1.67
C TYR A 11 -15.78 -11.67 1.55
N LEU A 12 -15.11 -12.33 0.60
CA LEU A 12 -15.22 -13.79 0.47
C LEU A 12 -14.60 -14.50 1.68
N ASP A 13 -13.53 -13.94 2.25
CA ASP A 13 -12.92 -14.50 3.45
C ASP A 13 -13.80 -14.31 4.68
N ASP A 14 -14.34 -13.13 4.91
CA ASP A 14 -15.29 -12.88 6.00
C ASP A 14 -16.48 -13.85 5.94
N LYS A 15 -16.94 -14.21 4.73
CA LYS A 15 -18.10 -15.07 4.52
C LYS A 15 -17.78 -16.56 4.55
N HIS A 16 -16.66 -16.99 3.97
CA HIS A 16 -16.34 -18.38 3.71
C HIS A 16 -15.09 -18.90 4.44
N LYS A 17 -14.38 -18.03 5.21
CA LYS A 17 -13.15 -18.35 5.92
C LYS A 17 -12.12 -19.03 5.00
N LEU A 18 -11.58 -18.26 4.08
CA LEU A 18 -10.54 -18.73 3.16
C LEU A 18 -9.30 -19.19 3.93
N SER A 19 -8.60 -20.20 3.42
CA SER A 19 -7.30 -20.54 3.97
C SER A 19 -6.29 -19.41 3.72
N ALA A 20 -5.31 -19.25 4.63
CA ALA A 20 -4.28 -18.23 4.49
C ALA A 20 -3.53 -18.32 3.15
N LEU A 21 -3.28 -19.54 2.66
CA LEU A 21 -2.63 -19.75 1.36
C LEU A 21 -3.50 -19.25 0.20
N ASN A 22 -4.81 -19.51 0.22
CA ASN A 22 -5.72 -19.02 -0.82
C ASN A 22 -5.80 -17.49 -0.83
N LYS A 23 -5.82 -16.86 0.34
CA LYS A 23 -5.74 -15.39 0.48
C LYS A 23 -4.48 -14.83 -0.18
N ILE A 24 -3.31 -15.33 0.23
CA ILE A 24 -2.01 -14.92 -0.32
C ILE A 24 -1.97 -15.11 -1.83
N PHE A 25 -2.45 -16.26 -2.34
CA PHE A 25 -2.48 -16.54 -3.77
C PHE A 25 -3.36 -15.56 -4.55
N LEU A 26 -4.58 -15.28 -4.06
CA LEU A 26 -5.49 -14.33 -4.71
C LEU A 26 -4.95 -12.90 -4.72
N ILE A 27 -4.40 -12.44 -3.58
CA ILE A 27 -3.79 -11.10 -3.48
C ILE A 27 -2.57 -11.00 -4.39
N SER A 28 -1.73 -12.05 -4.46
CA SER A 28 -0.59 -12.11 -5.38
C SER A 28 -1.03 -12.00 -6.83
N PHE A 29 -2.06 -12.77 -7.21
CA PHE A 29 -2.59 -12.76 -8.58
C PHE A 29 -3.12 -11.38 -8.97
N ILE A 30 -3.90 -10.74 -8.08
CA ILE A 30 -4.40 -9.37 -8.29
C ILE A 30 -3.23 -8.38 -8.41
N SER A 31 -2.22 -8.50 -7.54
CA SER A 31 -1.04 -7.63 -7.56
C SER A 31 -0.23 -7.78 -8.86
N ILE A 32 0.00 -8.99 -9.33
CA ILE A 32 0.64 -9.25 -10.63
C ILE A 32 -0.16 -8.60 -11.75
N PHE A 33 -1.47 -8.82 -11.77
CA PHE A 33 -2.36 -8.25 -12.78
C PHE A 33 -2.28 -6.72 -12.82
N LEU A 34 -2.27 -6.06 -11.67
CA LEU A 34 -2.12 -4.60 -11.57
C LEU A 34 -0.75 -4.12 -12.05
N CYS A 35 0.32 -4.81 -11.69
CA CYS A 35 1.67 -4.50 -12.15
C CYS A 35 1.83 -4.64 -13.67
N ILE A 36 1.13 -5.61 -14.28
CA ILE A 36 1.11 -5.76 -15.75
C ILE A 36 0.35 -4.59 -16.40
N LEU A 37 -0.77 -4.15 -15.81
CA LEU A 37 -1.56 -3.03 -16.33
C LEU A 37 -0.85 -1.69 -16.19
N SER A 38 -0.04 -1.50 -15.15
CA SER A 38 0.66 -0.24 -14.89
C SER A 38 2.07 -0.49 -14.35
N LYS A 39 3.06 -0.15 -15.17
CA LYS A 39 4.48 -0.25 -14.76
C LYS A 39 4.83 0.68 -13.59
N ASN A 40 4.07 1.76 -13.39
CA ASN A 40 4.24 2.68 -12.26
C ASN A 40 3.93 2.04 -10.90
N LEU A 41 3.43 0.80 -10.89
CA LEU A 41 3.21 0.01 -9.68
C LEU A 41 4.31 -1.04 -9.43
N ILE A 42 5.42 -0.98 -10.16
CA ILE A 42 6.58 -1.87 -9.99
C ILE A 42 7.73 -1.07 -9.42
N ILE A 43 8.28 -1.50 -8.29
CA ILE A 43 9.50 -0.92 -7.71
C ILE A 43 10.68 -1.42 -8.55
N SER A 44 11.27 -0.55 -9.37
CA SER A 44 12.41 -0.88 -10.22
C SER A 44 13.75 -0.63 -9.54
N GLU A 45 13.81 0.38 -8.70
CA GLU A 45 15.01 0.80 -7.98
C GLU A 45 14.65 1.51 -6.68
N PHE A 46 15.57 1.58 -5.74
CA PHE A 46 15.46 2.37 -4.51
C PHE A 46 16.80 2.98 -4.13
N TYR A 47 16.72 4.16 -3.51
CA TYR A 47 17.90 4.90 -3.10
C TYR A 47 18.34 4.48 -1.70
N ILE A 48 19.63 4.13 -1.56
CA ILE A 48 20.22 3.78 -0.28
C ILE A 48 21.00 4.97 0.27
N LEU A 49 20.41 5.67 1.25
CA LEU A 49 20.97 6.89 1.82
C LEU A 49 22.40 6.71 2.37
N SER A 50 22.70 5.55 2.99
CA SER A 50 23.99 5.27 3.60
C SER A 50 25.12 5.06 2.57
N LEU A 51 24.77 4.68 1.34
CA LEU A 51 25.74 4.41 0.28
C LEU A 51 25.72 5.48 -0.81
N ASP A 52 24.76 6.42 -0.74
CA ASP A 52 24.52 7.47 -1.75
C ASP A 52 24.37 6.90 -3.18
N THR A 53 23.69 5.75 -3.29
CA THR A 53 23.56 5.00 -4.55
C THR A 53 22.15 4.48 -4.77
N PHE A 54 21.78 4.37 -6.05
CA PHE A 54 20.56 3.67 -6.47
C PHE A 54 20.85 2.18 -6.63
N PHE A 55 20.04 1.37 -5.98
CA PHE A 55 20.06 -0.08 -6.16
C PHE A 55 18.96 -0.47 -7.13
N LYS A 56 19.36 -1.01 -8.29
CA LYS A 56 18.42 -1.48 -9.34
C LYS A 56 18.09 -2.94 -9.14
N LEU A 57 16.80 -3.25 -9.15
CA LEU A 57 16.28 -4.61 -8.94
C LEU A 57 16.22 -5.44 -10.22
N GLU A 58 16.25 -4.79 -11.39
CA GLU A 58 16.20 -5.42 -12.71
C GLU A 58 15.12 -6.52 -12.83
N ASN A 59 15.52 -7.78 -13.07
CA ASN A 59 14.60 -8.91 -13.23
C ASN A 59 13.82 -9.27 -11.94
N PHE A 60 14.28 -8.83 -10.77
CA PHE A 60 13.64 -9.09 -9.49
C PHE A 60 12.59 -8.06 -9.10
N SER A 61 12.45 -6.98 -9.86
CA SER A 61 11.54 -5.85 -9.56
C SER A 61 10.10 -6.30 -9.27
N LEU A 62 9.54 -7.14 -10.13
CA LEU A 62 8.17 -7.63 -9.96
C LEU A 62 8.02 -8.51 -8.72
N LEU A 63 8.94 -9.45 -8.50
CA LEU A 63 8.92 -10.34 -7.34
C LEU A 63 9.04 -9.55 -6.04
N PHE A 64 9.97 -8.61 -5.98
CA PHE A 64 10.17 -7.74 -4.83
C PHE A 64 8.93 -6.89 -4.53
N THR A 65 8.34 -6.29 -5.56
CA THR A 65 7.10 -5.50 -5.42
C THR A 65 5.96 -6.32 -4.82
N ILE A 66 5.74 -7.54 -5.34
CA ILE A 66 4.68 -8.42 -4.83
C ILE A 66 4.94 -8.81 -3.37
N LEU A 67 6.18 -9.13 -3.03
CA LEU A 67 6.55 -9.45 -1.64
C LEU A 67 6.29 -8.25 -0.71
N CYS A 68 6.65 -7.02 -1.11
CA CYS A 68 6.36 -5.82 -0.33
C CYS A 68 4.86 -5.61 -0.12
N VAL A 69 4.04 -5.76 -1.19
CA VAL A 69 2.58 -5.66 -1.08
C VAL A 69 2.03 -6.72 -0.13
N LEU A 70 2.42 -7.98 -0.31
CA LEU A 70 1.97 -9.08 0.55
C LEU A 70 2.36 -8.89 2.01
N CYS A 71 3.60 -8.46 2.28
CA CYS A 71 4.07 -8.20 3.64
C CYS A 71 3.24 -7.11 4.31
N LEU A 72 3.01 -5.98 3.63
CA LEU A 72 2.25 -4.87 4.19
C LEU A 72 0.78 -5.24 4.39
N VAL A 73 0.16 -5.87 3.39
CA VAL A 73 -1.25 -6.29 3.47
C VAL A 73 -1.47 -7.29 4.61
N ASN A 74 -0.61 -8.31 4.73
CA ASN A 74 -0.74 -9.28 5.82
C ASN A 74 -0.42 -8.67 7.19
N ALA A 75 0.57 -7.79 7.29
CA ALA A 75 0.91 -7.14 8.56
C ALA A 75 -0.26 -6.30 9.10
N LEU A 76 -0.90 -5.49 8.23
CA LEU A 76 -2.03 -4.67 8.63
C LEU A 76 -3.30 -5.50 8.87
N ASN A 77 -3.49 -6.59 8.14
CA ASN A 77 -4.59 -7.52 8.42
C ASN A 77 -4.42 -8.20 9.79
N LEU A 78 -3.20 -8.60 10.16
CA LEU A 78 -2.90 -9.13 11.50
C LEU A 78 -3.09 -8.06 12.59
N ALA A 79 -2.74 -6.80 12.31
CA ALA A 79 -2.94 -5.69 13.24
C ALA A 79 -4.41 -5.40 13.53
N ASP A 80 -5.33 -5.76 12.61
CA ASP A 80 -6.78 -5.60 12.82
C ASP A 80 -7.34 -6.51 13.93
N GLY A 81 -6.56 -7.48 14.40
CA GLY A 81 -6.89 -8.25 15.60
C GLY A 81 -6.94 -7.43 16.91
N ILE A 82 -6.44 -6.20 16.91
CA ILE A 82 -6.47 -5.27 18.04
C ILE A 82 -7.28 -4.03 17.62
N ASN A 83 -8.33 -3.73 18.40
CA ASN A 83 -9.22 -2.61 18.13
C ASN A 83 -8.47 -1.28 17.95
N GLY A 84 -8.68 -0.61 16.84
CA GLY A 84 -8.07 0.67 16.51
C GLY A 84 -6.64 0.60 15.98
N LEU A 85 -5.93 -0.54 16.10
CA LEU A 85 -4.53 -0.61 15.71
C LEU A 85 -4.35 -0.49 14.19
N ALA A 86 -5.02 -1.32 13.40
CA ALA A 86 -4.89 -1.28 11.95
C ALA A 86 -5.37 0.04 11.36
N THR A 87 -6.55 0.50 11.77
CA THR A 87 -7.12 1.78 11.32
C THR A 87 -6.26 2.97 11.72
N GLY A 88 -5.70 2.95 12.95
CA GLY A 88 -4.79 3.98 13.44
C GLY A 88 -3.47 4.02 12.68
N LEU A 89 -2.86 2.87 12.40
CA LEU A 89 -1.63 2.79 11.61
C LEU A 89 -1.85 3.30 10.18
N ILE A 90 -2.93 2.89 9.53
CA ILE A 90 -3.25 3.32 8.16
C ILE A 90 -3.51 4.83 8.14
N PHE A 91 -4.27 5.36 9.11
CA PHE A 91 -4.50 6.79 9.24
C PHE A 91 -3.19 7.56 9.40
N PHE A 92 -2.31 7.12 10.29
CA PHE A 92 -1.04 7.77 10.56
C PHE A 92 -0.15 7.81 9.32
N TRP A 93 -0.03 6.69 8.61
CA TRP A 93 0.75 6.61 7.39
C TRP A 93 0.20 7.50 6.28
N LEU A 94 -1.10 7.47 6.04
CA LEU A 94 -1.74 8.34 5.05
C LEU A 94 -1.60 9.81 5.41
N PHE A 95 -1.73 10.17 6.68
CA PHE A 95 -1.53 11.54 7.15
C PHE A 95 -0.11 12.04 6.84
N PHE A 96 0.93 11.26 7.15
CA PHE A 96 2.32 11.64 6.82
C PHE A 96 2.56 11.69 5.30
N ILE A 97 2.02 10.77 4.54
CA ILE A 97 2.13 10.77 3.08
C ILE A 97 1.55 12.07 2.51
N THR A 98 0.39 12.53 2.98
CA THR A 98 -0.20 13.79 2.50
C THR A 98 0.63 15.01 2.87
N GLN A 99 1.35 14.99 3.99
CA GLN A 99 2.26 16.09 4.37
C GLN A 99 3.53 16.14 3.50
N ILE A 100 4.00 14.99 3.04
CA ILE A 100 5.23 14.91 2.22
C ILE A 100 4.94 15.24 0.75
N TYR A 101 3.75 14.87 0.25
CA TYR A 101 3.36 14.95 -1.16
C TYR A 101 2.24 15.97 -1.39
N GLU A 102 2.46 17.24 -1.02
CA GLU A 102 1.45 18.31 -0.90
C GLU A 102 0.58 18.58 -2.16
N ASN A 103 0.98 18.20 -3.38
CA ASN A 103 0.34 18.75 -4.59
C ASN A 103 -0.48 17.79 -5.45
N ASN A 104 -0.48 16.47 -5.21
CA ASN A 104 -1.07 15.53 -6.19
C ASN A 104 -2.21 14.63 -5.68
N LEU A 105 -2.51 14.65 -4.37
CA LEU A 105 -3.44 13.67 -3.77
C LEU A 105 -4.54 14.29 -2.91
N ASP A 106 -4.66 15.60 -2.87
CA ASP A 106 -5.33 16.33 -1.79
C ASP A 106 -6.79 15.95 -1.56
N LEU A 107 -7.60 15.83 -2.61
CA LEU A 107 -9.04 15.63 -2.44
C LEU A 107 -9.37 14.18 -2.00
N ILE A 108 -8.83 13.20 -2.72
CA ILE A 108 -9.17 11.78 -2.47
C ILE A 108 -8.59 11.31 -1.14
N THR A 109 -7.33 11.64 -0.87
CA THR A 109 -6.65 11.25 0.38
C THR A 109 -7.27 11.95 1.58
N ASN A 110 -7.65 13.23 1.47
CA ASN A 110 -8.33 13.95 2.55
C ASN A 110 -9.71 13.36 2.84
N ILE A 111 -10.48 12.97 1.82
CA ILE A 111 -11.75 12.26 2.01
C ILE A 111 -11.52 10.93 2.74
N ILE A 112 -10.49 10.16 2.35
CA ILE A 112 -10.17 8.89 3.00
C ILE A 112 -9.73 9.12 4.45
N LEU A 113 -8.89 10.14 4.73
CA LEU A 113 -8.45 10.48 6.09
C LEU A 113 -9.62 10.83 7.01
N ILE A 114 -10.57 11.66 6.54
CA ILE A 114 -11.75 12.02 7.33
C ILE A 114 -12.59 10.77 7.66
N ASN A 115 -12.79 9.89 6.67
CA ASN A 115 -13.51 8.63 6.91
C ASN A 115 -12.75 7.71 7.86
N LEU A 116 -11.41 7.63 7.74
CA LEU A 116 -10.60 6.80 8.63
C LEU A 116 -10.66 7.27 10.10
N ILE A 117 -10.76 8.58 10.35
CA ILE A 117 -10.97 9.10 11.72
C ILE A 117 -12.29 8.54 12.30
N LEU A 118 -13.37 8.59 11.55
CA LEU A 118 -14.66 8.07 11.99
C LEU A 118 -14.60 6.56 12.24
N ILE A 119 -14.04 5.81 11.29
CA ILE A 119 -13.87 4.35 11.42
C ILE A 119 -12.98 4.03 12.61
N PHE A 120 -11.87 4.77 12.82
CA PHE A 120 -10.97 4.59 13.95
C PHE A 120 -11.70 4.71 15.29
N PHE A 121 -12.51 5.75 15.50
CA PHE A 121 -13.24 5.94 16.74
C PHE A 121 -14.21 4.80 17.03
N HIS A 122 -14.96 4.34 16.03
CA HIS A 122 -15.90 3.23 16.19
C HIS A 122 -15.18 1.89 16.41
N ASN A 123 -14.08 1.66 15.67
CA ASN A 123 -13.28 0.45 15.80
C ASN A 123 -12.54 0.41 17.16
N TYR A 124 -11.99 1.56 17.60
CA TYR A 124 -11.32 1.66 18.91
C TYR A 124 -12.27 1.37 20.08
N ARG A 125 -13.52 1.82 19.98
CA ARG A 125 -14.56 1.52 20.99
C ARG A 125 -15.07 0.07 20.94
N GLY A 126 -14.74 -0.67 19.90
CA GLY A 126 -15.25 -2.02 19.67
C GLY A 126 -16.69 -2.07 19.13
N ASP A 127 -17.24 -0.92 18.70
CA ASP A 127 -18.59 -0.85 18.14
C ASP A 127 -18.67 -1.49 16.76
N HIS A 128 -17.58 -1.36 15.96
CA HIS A 128 -17.48 -1.92 14.62
C HIS A 128 -16.08 -2.51 14.39
N PHE A 129 -16.06 -3.66 13.74
CA PHE A 129 -14.83 -4.31 13.27
C PHE A 129 -14.60 -3.96 11.80
N LEU A 130 -13.34 -3.78 11.41
CA LEU A 130 -12.95 -3.51 10.04
C LEU A 130 -13.16 -4.77 9.17
N GLY A 131 -12.87 -5.93 9.76
CA GLY A 131 -12.94 -7.24 9.11
C GLY A 131 -11.87 -7.45 8.05
N ASP A 132 -11.78 -8.66 7.51
CA ASP A 132 -10.81 -8.97 6.45
C ASP A 132 -11.10 -8.16 5.18
N SER A 133 -12.36 -7.87 4.87
CA SER A 133 -12.74 -7.02 3.74
C SER A 133 -12.19 -5.60 3.84
N GLY A 134 -12.32 -4.96 4.99
CA GLY A 134 -11.86 -3.59 5.21
C GLY A 134 -10.34 -3.50 5.37
N SER A 135 -9.75 -4.40 6.16
CA SER A 135 -8.31 -4.40 6.43
C SER A 135 -7.49 -4.70 5.16
N LEU A 136 -7.88 -5.69 4.35
CA LEU A 136 -7.22 -6.03 3.09
C LEU A 136 -7.38 -4.92 2.05
N MET A 137 -8.57 -4.30 1.96
CA MET A 137 -8.81 -3.18 1.04
C MET A 137 -7.94 -1.98 1.37
N LEU A 138 -7.96 -1.51 2.62
CA LEU A 138 -7.23 -0.32 3.04
C LEU A 138 -5.71 -0.54 3.00
N SER A 139 -5.24 -1.70 3.41
CA SER A 139 -3.81 -2.04 3.34
C SER A 139 -3.29 -2.16 1.91
N SER A 140 -4.07 -2.75 0.99
CA SER A 140 -3.69 -2.81 -0.42
C SER A 140 -3.71 -1.42 -1.07
N PHE A 141 -4.67 -0.57 -0.73
CA PHE A 141 -4.68 0.82 -1.17
C PHE A 141 -3.41 1.55 -0.72
N LEU A 142 -3.05 1.44 0.56
CA LEU A 142 -1.84 2.05 1.11
C LEU A 142 -0.58 1.52 0.42
N ALA A 143 -0.48 0.19 0.21
CA ALA A 143 0.67 -0.42 -0.45
C ALA A 143 0.88 0.13 -1.86
N PHE A 144 -0.16 0.12 -2.69
CA PHE A 144 -0.06 0.62 -4.07
C PHE A 144 0.12 2.13 -4.15
N LEU A 145 -0.44 2.89 -3.20
CA LEU A 145 -0.23 4.33 -3.11
C LEU A 145 1.25 4.65 -2.84
N VAL A 146 1.86 3.99 -1.85
CA VAL A 146 3.27 4.19 -1.50
C VAL A 146 4.18 3.85 -2.67
N ILE A 147 3.93 2.73 -3.37
CA ILE A 147 4.70 2.33 -4.55
C ILE A 147 4.56 3.36 -5.68
N TYR A 148 3.35 3.81 -5.96
CA TYR A 148 3.09 4.83 -6.97
C TYR A 148 3.85 6.12 -6.69
N LEU A 149 3.79 6.61 -5.45
CA LEU A 149 4.46 7.84 -5.04
C LEU A 149 5.99 7.69 -5.04
N HIS A 150 6.50 6.53 -4.63
CA HIS A 150 7.92 6.22 -4.72
C HIS A 150 8.43 6.35 -6.16
N ASN A 151 7.74 5.74 -7.12
CA ASN A 151 8.13 5.81 -8.52
C ASN A 151 8.02 7.23 -9.10
N GLN A 152 6.97 7.99 -8.73
CA GLN A 152 6.83 9.39 -9.14
C GLN A 152 8.01 10.27 -8.66
N ASN A 153 8.55 10.01 -7.48
CA ASN A 153 9.71 10.74 -6.96
C ASN A 153 11.00 10.42 -7.70
N ILE A 154 11.21 9.16 -8.07
CA ILE A 154 12.38 8.74 -8.83
C ILE A 154 12.37 9.36 -10.23
N ASP A 155 11.19 9.43 -10.87
CA ASP A 155 11.01 10.02 -12.20
C ASP A 155 11.07 11.55 -12.21
N SER A 156 11.17 12.20 -11.03
CA SER A 156 11.19 13.67 -10.95
C SER A 156 12.54 14.25 -11.42
N PRO A 157 12.54 15.30 -12.27
CA PRO A 157 13.77 15.85 -12.87
C PRO A 157 14.80 16.39 -11.87
N ALA A 158 14.41 16.62 -10.62
CA ALA A 158 15.33 17.07 -9.57
C ALA A 158 16.38 16.01 -9.17
N GLN A 159 16.06 14.71 -9.30
CA GLN A 159 17.01 13.63 -9.02
C GLN A 159 17.78 13.16 -10.25
N GLN A 160 17.24 13.31 -11.46
CA GLN A 160 17.99 13.03 -12.69
C GLN A 160 19.21 13.95 -12.86
N ASN A 161 19.10 15.23 -12.50
CA ASN A 161 20.21 16.19 -12.58
C ASN A 161 21.33 15.88 -11.58
N SER A 162 21.06 15.24 -10.46
CA SER A 162 22.09 14.82 -9.50
C SER A 162 22.84 13.56 -9.95
N SER A 163 22.21 12.68 -10.72
CA SER A 163 22.85 11.48 -11.27
C SER A 163 23.68 11.78 -12.53
N GLU A 164 23.29 12.77 -13.36
CA GLU A 164 24.05 13.20 -14.56
C GLU A 164 25.25 14.09 -14.23
N SER A 165 25.26 14.75 -13.07
CA SER A 165 26.41 15.59 -12.63
C SER A 165 27.57 14.77 -12.02
N LEU A 166 27.42 13.45 -11.89
CA LEU A 166 28.43 12.53 -11.36
C LEU A 166 29.16 11.70 -12.43
N PHE A 167 28.92 11.98 -13.72
CA PHE A 167 29.65 11.49 -14.88
C PHE A 167 30.25 12.67 -15.66
#